data_49f8bbc6b9b7434987f0da08f748d671
#
_entry.id   49f8bbc6b9b7434987f0da08f748d671
#
_cell.length_a   1.000
_cell.length_b   1.000
_cell.length_c   1.000
_cell.angle_alpha   90.00
_cell.angle_beta   90.00
_cell.angle_gamma   90.00
#
_symmetry.space_group_name_H-M   'P 1'
#
loop_
_entity.id
_entity.type
_entity.pdbx_description
1 polymer ?
#
loop_
_entity_poly.entity_id
_entity_poly.type
_entity_poly.pdbx_seq_one_letter_code
_entity_poly.pdbx_strand_id
1 'polypeptide(L)'
;MKILLTTLNSKYVHSNLALKYLYAAGLPNCPGLEIKEFTINNEDDYIYTELVRNEYDVVCFSCYIWNIEKIKYLCENLKKAKPEIRIVCGGPEVSYDTESFMSENPAVDAVIFGEGEYAFSMLCRALTKGTPKFPDIKGLAYRAGGRIIVNAPMPPVKFSSLPFPYEVLPAEEDKIVYYESSRGCPYNCSYCISSIDKTVRALPTERVKDELSYFIHKRVKQVKFIDRTFNWDRNRCIEILEYLVLMDNGVTNFHFELCGDLIDDRLIQLADSARTDLFQFEIGIQTTNPLTLRAINRRSEIETCLKNIRKLSRLGAAHVH
;
A
#
# COMPACT_ATOMS: atom_id res chain seq x y z
N MET A 1 -25.84 4.03 -7.87
CA MET A 1 -24.59 4.83 -7.87
C MET A 1 -23.46 3.89 -8.19
N LYS A 2 -22.70 4.21 -9.22
CA LYS A 2 -21.59 3.43 -9.74
C LYS A 2 -20.28 4.16 -9.39
N ILE A 3 -19.44 3.54 -8.55
CA ILE A 3 -18.18 4.13 -8.06
C ILE A 3 -17.01 3.31 -8.59
N LEU A 4 -16.04 3.95 -9.21
CA LEU A 4 -14.80 3.34 -9.64
C LEU A 4 -13.66 3.66 -8.68
N LEU A 5 -12.97 2.64 -8.17
CA LEU A 5 -11.63 2.75 -7.60
C LEU A 5 -10.59 2.50 -8.69
N THR A 6 -9.64 3.40 -8.87
CA THR A 6 -8.64 3.28 -9.94
C THR A 6 -7.29 3.87 -9.54
N THR A 7 -6.27 3.43 -10.24
CA THR A 7 -4.91 3.96 -10.19
C THR A 7 -4.17 3.67 -11.49
N LEU A 8 -3.01 4.32 -11.66
CA LEU A 8 -2.04 4.00 -12.70
C LEU A 8 -0.80 3.44 -12.03
N ASN A 9 -0.62 2.13 -12.09
CA ASN A 9 0.57 1.46 -11.56
C ASN A 9 1.82 1.80 -12.40
N SER A 10 3.02 1.73 -11.81
CA SER A 10 4.27 1.99 -12.52
C SER A 10 4.56 0.98 -13.63
N LYS A 11 4.13 -0.28 -13.48
CA LYS A 11 4.24 -1.35 -14.47
C LYS A 11 3.03 -2.29 -14.39
N TYR A 12 2.82 -3.06 -15.45
CA TYR A 12 1.72 -4.04 -15.55
C TYR A 12 1.75 -5.10 -14.43
N VAL A 13 2.94 -5.57 -14.05
CA VAL A 13 3.09 -6.64 -13.04
C VAL A 13 2.69 -6.23 -11.62
N HIS A 14 2.52 -4.93 -11.35
CA HIS A 14 2.11 -4.43 -10.04
C HIS A 14 0.60 -4.44 -9.89
N SER A 15 0.13 -4.79 -8.69
CA SER A 15 -1.23 -4.57 -8.22
C SER A 15 -1.24 -3.50 -7.12
N ASN A 16 -2.38 -2.89 -6.86
CA ASN A 16 -2.47 -1.86 -5.82
C ASN A 16 -3.20 -2.38 -4.59
N LEU A 17 -2.44 -2.70 -3.53
CA LEU A 17 -3.02 -3.21 -2.28
C LEU A 17 -3.95 -2.20 -1.59
N ALA A 18 -3.65 -0.89 -1.67
CA ALA A 18 -4.51 0.12 -1.07
C ALA A 18 -5.91 0.11 -1.70
N LEU A 19 -6.01 0.00 -3.03
CA LEU A 19 -7.33 -0.12 -3.69
C LEU A 19 -8.07 -1.39 -3.26
N LYS A 20 -7.37 -2.50 -3.04
CA LYS A 20 -7.99 -3.76 -2.57
C LYS A 20 -8.56 -3.60 -1.15
N TYR A 21 -7.84 -2.93 -0.24
CA TYR A 21 -8.36 -2.60 1.10
C TYR A 21 -9.55 -1.64 1.04
N LEU A 22 -9.46 -0.59 0.22
CA LEU A 22 -10.58 0.35 0.04
C LEU A 22 -11.81 -0.35 -0.53
N TYR A 23 -11.63 -1.25 -1.50
CA TYR A 23 -12.71 -2.04 -2.06
C TYR A 23 -13.39 -2.90 -1.00
N ALA A 24 -12.60 -3.67 -0.24
CA ALA A 24 -13.13 -4.52 0.83
C ALA A 24 -13.86 -3.72 1.91
N ALA A 25 -13.37 -2.52 2.26
CA ALA A 25 -14.01 -1.64 3.23
C ALA A 25 -15.27 -0.93 2.70
N GLY A 26 -15.30 -0.59 1.42
CA GLY A 26 -16.39 0.16 0.78
C GLY A 26 -17.56 -0.70 0.32
N LEU A 27 -17.28 -1.94 -0.10
CA LEU A 27 -18.25 -2.87 -0.71
C LEU A 27 -19.55 -3.05 0.10
N PRO A 28 -19.53 -3.19 1.44
CA PRO A 28 -20.75 -3.32 2.24
C PRO A 28 -21.68 -2.10 2.17
N ASN A 29 -21.15 -0.93 1.83
CA ASN A 29 -21.88 0.32 1.74
C ASN A 29 -22.20 0.74 0.29
N CYS A 30 -21.53 0.15 -0.69
CA CYS A 30 -21.70 0.46 -2.11
C CYS A 30 -21.59 -0.82 -2.97
N PRO A 31 -22.70 -1.54 -3.23
CA PRO A 31 -22.70 -2.73 -4.09
C PRO A 31 -22.28 -2.45 -5.55
N GLY A 32 -22.38 -1.20 -6.01
CA GLY A 32 -21.92 -0.75 -7.33
C GLY A 32 -20.47 -0.26 -7.34
N LEU A 33 -19.65 -0.69 -6.38
CA LEU A 33 -18.23 -0.37 -6.35
C LEU A 33 -17.47 -1.29 -7.33
N GLU A 34 -16.68 -0.67 -8.18
CA GLU A 34 -15.82 -1.36 -9.14
C GLU A 34 -14.35 -0.99 -8.89
N ILE A 35 -13.44 -1.85 -9.29
CA ILE A 35 -12.01 -1.60 -9.29
C ILE A 35 -11.44 -1.84 -10.69
N LYS A 36 -10.63 -0.91 -11.17
CA LYS A 36 -9.90 -1.04 -12.43
C LYS A 36 -8.53 -0.39 -12.32
N GLU A 37 -7.48 -1.16 -12.54
CA GLU A 37 -6.11 -0.69 -12.49
C GLU A 37 -5.57 -0.50 -13.91
N PHE A 38 -4.92 0.63 -14.14
CA PHE A 38 -4.16 0.94 -15.35
C PHE A 38 -2.67 1.00 -15.02
N THR A 39 -1.87 1.31 -16.02
CA THR A 39 -0.45 1.63 -15.85
C THR A 39 -0.12 2.99 -16.43
N ILE A 40 0.97 3.59 -15.98
CA ILE A 40 1.47 4.85 -16.55
C ILE A 40 1.87 4.69 -18.03
N ASN A 41 2.07 3.44 -18.51
CA ASN A 41 2.43 3.12 -19.90
C ASN A 41 1.21 2.96 -20.81
N ASN A 42 -0.01 2.94 -20.27
CA ASN A 42 -1.20 2.97 -21.11
C ASN A 42 -1.34 4.36 -21.73
N GLU A 43 -1.80 4.40 -22.99
CA GLU A 43 -2.11 5.64 -23.68
C GLU A 43 -3.21 6.43 -22.95
N ASP A 44 -3.08 7.75 -22.88
CA ASP A 44 -4.05 8.61 -22.17
C ASP A 44 -5.45 8.49 -22.75
N ASP A 45 -5.57 8.43 -24.06
CA ASP A 45 -6.85 8.28 -24.77
C ASP A 45 -7.54 6.95 -24.44
N TYR A 46 -6.76 5.88 -24.25
CA TYR A 46 -7.31 4.60 -23.81
C TYR A 46 -7.90 4.70 -22.41
N ILE A 47 -7.13 5.23 -21.44
CA ILE A 47 -7.59 5.38 -20.06
C ILE A 47 -8.82 6.29 -20.01
N TYR A 48 -8.74 7.44 -20.67
CA TYR A 48 -9.82 8.42 -20.74
C TYR A 48 -11.10 7.82 -21.33
N THR A 49 -10.98 7.10 -22.45
CA THR A 49 -12.12 6.42 -23.10
C THR A 49 -12.79 5.43 -22.15
N GLU A 50 -12.02 4.64 -21.42
CA GLU A 50 -12.52 3.69 -20.44
C GLU A 50 -13.27 4.38 -19.28
N LEU A 51 -12.76 5.51 -18.80
CA LEU A 51 -13.42 6.29 -17.74
C LEU A 51 -14.70 6.96 -18.20
N VAL A 52 -14.76 7.43 -19.45
CA VAL A 52 -15.94 8.13 -20.00
C VAL A 52 -17.05 7.15 -20.40
N ARG A 53 -16.72 6.02 -21.05
CA ARG A 53 -17.72 5.07 -21.57
C ARG A 53 -18.53 4.36 -20.49
N ASN A 54 -17.95 4.14 -19.30
CA ASN A 54 -18.54 3.29 -18.28
C ASN A 54 -19.54 3.98 -17.34
N GLU A 55 -19.91 5.23 -17.59
CA GLU A 55 -20.96 5.98 -16.88
C GLU A 55 -20.84 5.94 -15.34
N TYR A 56 -19.63 6.16 -14.83
CA TYR A 56 -19.42 6.26 -13.38
C TYR A 56 -20.00 7.57 -12.83
N ASP A 57 -20.66 7.48 -11.67
CA ASP A 57 -21.10 8.64 -10.90
C ASP A 57 -19.91 9.26 -10.13
N VAL A 58 -18.96 8.40 -9.70
CA VAL A 58 -17.78 8.79 -8.92
C VAL A 58 -16.56 8.02 -9.42
N VAL A 59 -15.44 8.72 -9.60
CA VAL A 59 -14.13 8.11 -9.87
C VAL A 59 -13.16 8.46 -8.75
N CYS A 60 -12.57 7.44 -8.12
CA CYS A 60 -11.64 7.58 -7.01
C CYS A 60 -10.24 7.16 -7.46
N PHE A 61 -9.28 8.10 -7.46
CA PHE A 61 -7.90 7.87 -7.87
C PHE A 61 -6.99 7.66 -6.67
N SER A 62 -6.13 6.62 -6.72
CA SER A 62 -5.02 6.46 -5.80
C SER A 62 -3.77 7.12 -6.39
N CYS A 63 -3.26 8.16 -5.70
CA CYS A 63 -2.26 9.09 -6.18
C CYS A 63 -0.89 8.82 -5.54
N TYR A 64 0.11 8.65 -6.40
CA TYR A 64 1.51 8.42 -6.06
C TYR A 64 2.40 9.35 -6.89
N ILE A 65 3.65 9.54 -6.48
CA ILE A 65 4.62 10.40 -7.15
C ILE A 65 4.81 10.06 -8.64
N TRP A 66 4.66 8.80 -9.03
CA TRP A 66 4.83 8.37 -10.42
C TRP A 66 3.60 8.57 -11.31
N ASN A 67 2.42 8.83 -10.74
CA ASN A 67 1.19 8.91 -11.52
C ASN A 67 0.42 10.23 -11.35
N ILE A 68 0.80 11.09 -10.41
CA ILE A 68 0.02 12.26 -10.03
C ILE A 68 -0.20 13.22 -11.21
N GLU A 69 0.81 13.49 -12.03
CA GLU A 69 0.68 14.41 -13.16
C GLU A 69 -0.32 13.89 -14.21
N LYS A 70 -0.26 12.58 -14.48
CA LYS A 70 -1.19 11.94 -15.40
C LYS A 70 -2.62 11.91 -14.83
N ILE A 71 -2.77 11.70 -13.52
CA ILE A 71 -4.07 11.75 -12.85
C ILE A 71 -4.68 13.16 -12.90
N LYS A 72 -3.91 14.22 -12.66
CA LYS A 72 -4.37 15.61 -12.80
C LYS A 72 -4.92 15.86 -14.20
N TYR A 73 -4.18 15.49 -15.24
CA TYR A 73 -4.61 15.59 -16.62
C TYR A 73 -5.93 14.84 -16.89
N LEU A 74 -6.04 13.61 -16.41
CA LEU A 74 -7.27 12.82 -16.54
C LEU A 74 -8.45 13.45 -15.80
N CYS A 75 -8.25 13.98 -14.60
CA CYS A 75 -9.28 14.66 -13.81
C CYS A 75 -9.85 15.89 -14.55
N GLU A 76 -8.97 16.74 -15.09
CA GLU A 76 -9.40 17.93 -15.85
C GLU A 76 -10.23 17.57 -17.09
N ASN A 77 -9.76 16.60 -17.87
CA ASN A 77 -10.45 16.19 -19.09
C ASN A 77 -11.76 15.46 -18.77
N LEU A 78 -11.78 14.64 -17.72
CA LEU A 78 -12.98 13.96 -17.26
C LEU A 78 -14.05 14.95 -16.80
N LYS A 79 -13.66 16.00 -16.07
CA LYS A 79 -14.57 17.09 -15.65
C LYS A 79 -15.11 17.91 -16.81
N LYS A 80 -14.29 18.13 -17.85
CA LYS A 80 -14.73 18.83 -19.09
C LYS A 80 -15.78 18.01 -19.85
N ALA A 81 -15.60 16.68 -19.93
CA ALA A 81 -16.53 15.79 -20.64
C ALA A 81 -17.80 15.48 -19.85
N LYS A 82 -17.67 15.36 -18.53
CA LYS A 82 -18.76 15.01 -17.59
C LYS A 82 -18.69 15.93 -16.37
N PRO A 83 -19.23 17.16 -16.45
CA PRO A 83 -19.16 18.13 -15.35
C PRO A 83 -19.77 17.63 -14.02
N GLU A 84 -20.77 16.75 -14.09
CA GLU A 84 -21.47 16.16 -12.95
C GLU A 84 -20.71 15.03 -12.26
N ILE A 85 -19.70 14.44 -12.89
CA ILE A 85 -18.94 13.35 -12.29
C ILE A 85 -18.21 13.84 -11.04
N ARG A 86 -18.23 13.06 -10.00
CA ARG A 86 -17.45 13.36 -8.80
C ARG A 86 -16.08 12.70 -8.87
N ILE A 87 -15.04 13.47 -8.61
CA ILE A 87 -13.65 13.03 -8.62
C ILE A 87 -13.11 13.09 -7.20
N VAL A 88 -12.68 11.94 -6.70
CA VAL A 88 -12.08 11.80 -5.38
C VAL A 88 -10.63 11.34 -5.54
N CYS A 89 -9.69 11.99 -4.88
CA CYS A 89 -8.29 11.56 -4.84
C CYS A 89 -7.93 11.06 -3.45
N GLY A 90 -6.94 10.19 -3.35
CA GLY A 90 -6.35 9.72 -2.10
C GLY A 90 -4.94 9.19 -2.35
N GLY A 91 -4.25 8.81 -1.29
CA GLY A 91 -2.88 8.31 -1.37
C GLY A 91 -1.82 9.32 -0.94
N PRO A 92 -0.53 8.89 -0.87
CA PRO A 92 0.52 9.68 -0.23
C PRO A 92 0.77 11.03 -0.88
N GLU A 93 0.59 11.16 -2.19
CA GLU A 93 0.92 12.39 -2.92
C GLU A 93 -0.05 13.55 -2.65
N VAL A 94 -1.25 13.27 -2.15
CA VAL A 94 -2.30 14.27 -1.92
C VAL A 94 -2.67 14.43 -0.43
N SER A 95 -2.02 13.66 0.46
CA SER A 95 -2.42 13.58 1.87
C SER A 95 -1.80 14.63 2.77
N TYR A 96 -0.69 15.25 2.39
CA TYR A 96 0.07 16.15 3.29
C TYR A 96 -0.25 17.63 3.06
N ASP A 97 -0.38 18.04 1.79
CA ASP A 97 -0.74 19.41 1.39
C ASP A 97 -2.12 19.42 0.71
N THR A 98 -3.09 18.77 1.33
CA THR A 98 -4.41 18.49 0.76
C THR A 98 -5.15 19.74 0.31
N GLU A 99 -5.13 20.83 1.08
CA GLU A 99 -5.81 22.09 0.75
C GLU A 99 -5.15 22.77 -0.45
N SER A 100 -3.81 22.84 -0.50
CA SER A 100 -3.06 23.38 -1.64
C SER A 100 -3.31 22.55 -2.89
N PHE A 101 -3.21 21.21 -2.78
CA PHE A 101 -3.51 20.33 -3.89
C PHE A 101 -4.90 20.55 -4.48
N MET A 102 -5.93 20.63 -3.63
CA MET A 102 -7.29 20.89 -4.09
C MET A 102 -7.43 22.28 -4.69
N SER A 103 -6.77 23.31 -4.13
CA SER A 103 -6.82 24.69 -4.64
C SER A 103 -6.28 24.77 -6.08
N GLU A 104 -5.18 24.07 -6.34
CA GLU A 104 -4.51 24.02 -7.65
C GLU A 104 -5.23 23.12 -8.66
N ASN A 105 -6.06 22.17 -8.18
CA ASN A 105 -6.74 21.18 -9.01
C ASN A 105 -8.27 21.28 -8.87
N PRO A 106 -8.94 22.29 -9.51
CA PRO A 106 -10.37 22.54 -9.33
C PRO A 106 -11.26 21.41 -9.84
N ALA A 107 -10.76 20.50 -10.66
CA ALA A 107 -11.46 19.31 -11.12
C ALA A 107 -11.67 18.25 -10.01
N VAL A 108 -10.88 18.31 -8.93
CA VAL A 108 -10.99 17.37 -7.80
C VAL A 108 -12.04 17.86 -6.81
N ASP A 109 -13.06 17.05 -6.56
CA ASP A 109 -14.18 17.41 -5.67
C ASP A 109 -13.88 17.08 -4.20
N ALA A 110 -13.12 16.01 -3.94
CA ALA A 110 -12.75 15.62 -2.59
C ALA A 110 -11.41 14.87 -2.55
N VAL A 111 -10.78 14.89 -1.38
CA VAL A 111 -9.56 14.11 -1.09
C VAL A 111 -9.75 13.34 0.21
N ILE A 112 -9.43 12.06 0.19
CA ILE A 112 -9.25 11.24 1.40
C ILE A 112 -7.77 11.27 1.75
N PHE A 113 -7.43 11.78 2.93
CA PHE A 113 -6.06 11.89 3.40
C PHE A 113 -5.79 11.00 4.63
N GLY A 114 -4.55 10.54 4.75
CA GLY A 114 -4.15 9.54 5.76
C GLY A 114 -4.56 8.12 5.38
N GLU A 115 -4.84 7.28 6.38
CA GLU A 115 -5.35 5.92 6.15
C GLU A 115 -6.81 5.98 5.70
N GLY A 116 -7.07 5.44 4.50
CA GLY A 116 -8.31 5.71 3.77
C GLY A 116 -9.47 4.78 4.06
N GLU A 117 -9.27 3.61 4.64
CA GLU A 117 -10.25 2.52 4.65
C GLU A 117 -11.57 2.92 5.33
N TYR A 118 -11.50 3.51 6.53
CA TYR A 118 -12.72 3.95 7.23
C TYR A 118 -13.34 5.20 6.61
N ALA A 119 -12.50 6.18 6.22
CA ALA A 119 -12.99 7.40 5.57
C ALA A 119 -13.70 7.06 4.26
N PHE A 120 -13.14 6.15 3.45
CA PHE A 120 -13.73 5.71 2.20
C PHE A 120 -15.05 4.93 2.42
N SER A 121 -15.09 4.03 3.40
CA SER A 121 -16.31 3.31 3.76
C SER A 121 -17.44 4.28 4.19
N MET A 122 -17.09 5.31 4.97
CA MET A 122 -18.05 6.37 5.36
C MET A 122 -18.46 7.22 4.16
N LEU A 123 -17.54 7.56 3.27
CA LEU A 123 -17.84 8.29 2.02
C LEU A 123 -18.79 7.49 1.12
N CYS A 124 -18.55 6.19 0.91
CA CYS A 124 -19.46 5.31 0.19
C CYS A 124 -20.88 5.35 0.78
N ARG A 125 -20.98 5.24 2.10
CA ARG A 125 -22.26 5.30 2.80
C ARG A 125 -22.93 6.68 2.68
N ALA A 126 -22.15 7.76 2.78
CA ALA A 126 -22.67 9.12 2.60
C ALA A 126 -23.22 9.33 1.19
N LEU A 127 -22.52 8.85 0.18
CA LEU A 127 -22.91 8.97 -1.22
C LEU A 127 -24.14 8.13 -1.57
N THR A 128 -24.26 6.92 -1.03
CA THR A 128 -25.36 6.00 -1.35
C THR A 128 -26.61 6.20 -0.48
N LYS A 129 -26.42 6.51 0.81
CA LYS A 129 -27.51 6.60 1.82
C LYS A 129 -27.74 8.01 2.37
N GLY A 130 -26.92 8.99 1.96
CA GLY A 130 -26.99 10.38 2.43
C GLY A 130 -26.53 10.60 3.89
N THR A 131 -25.95 9.60 4.51
CA THR A 131 -25.45 9.65 5.90
C THR A 131 -24.24 8.74 6.09
N PRO A 132 -23.15 9.17 6.81
CA PRO A 132 -23.00 10.47 7.48
C PRO A 132 -22.98 11.64 6.49
N LYS A 133 -23.05 12.87 6.99
CA LYS A 133 -22.79 14.05 6.14
C LYS A 133 -21.29 14.25 5.97
N PHE A 134 -20.84 14.87 4.90
CA PHE A 134 -19.42 15.08 4.62
C PHE A 134 -18.62 15.74 5.76
N PRO A 135 -19.19 16.77 6.48
CA PRO A 135 -18.49 17.33 7.66
C PRO A 135 -18.20 16.33 8.79
N ASP A 136 -18.91 15.22 8.84
CA ASP A 136 -18.77 14.21 9.90
C ASP A 136 -17.72 13.12 9.54
N ILE A 137 -17.18 13.16 8.31
CA ILE A 137 -16.21 12.17 7.82
C ILE A 137 -14.80 12.67 8.10
N LYS A 138 -14.16 12.19 9.16
CA LYS A 138 -12.75 12.47 9.42
C LYS A 138 -11.87 11.95 8.29
N GLY A 139 -10.75 12.65 8.01
CA GLY A 139 -9.84 12.29 6.92
C GLY A 139 -10.38 12.63 5.52
N LEU A 140 -11.47 13.42 5.42
CA LEU A 140 -12.04 13.91 4.16
C LEU A 140 -11.83 15.42 4.04
N ALA A 141 -11.29 15.86 2.91
CA ALA A 141 -11.39 17.24 2.43
C ALA A 141 -12.33 17.28 1.22
N TYR A 142 -13.17 18.31 1.09
CA TYR A 142 -14.17 18.40 0.04
C TYR A 142 -14.53 19.84 -0.29
N ARG A 143 -15.15 20.05 -1.48
CA ARG A 143 -15.66 21.36 -1.89
C ARG A 143 -17.11 21.55 -1.46
N ALA A 144 -17.42 22.69 -0.86
CA ALA A 144 -18.78 23.11 -0.55
C ALA A 144 -18.89 24.65 -0.62
N GLY A 145 -19.90 25.16 -1.33
CA GLY A 145 -20.16 26.59 -1.45
C GLY A 145 -18.97 27.40 -1.99
N GLY A 146 -18.19 26.85 -2.89
CA GLY A 146 -17.00 27.49 -3.47
C GLY A 146 -15.76 27.50 -2.55
N ARG A 147 -15.84 26.82 -1.40
CA ARG A 147 -14.72 26.70 -0.43
C ARG A 147 -14.23 25.26 -0.33
N ILE A 148 -12.96 25.11 0.04
CA ILE A 148 -12.39 23.82 0.45
C ILE A 148 -12.57 23.71 1.95
N ILE A 149 -13.15 22.59 2.40
CA ILE A 149 -13.33 22.24 3.81
C ILE A 149 -12.44 21.03 4.09
N VAL A 150 -11.55 21.14 5.05
CA VAL A 150 -10.68 20.05 5.50
C VAL A 150 -11.15 19.61 6.89
N ASN A 151 -11.66 18.39 6.98
CA ASN A 151 -12.11 17.83 8.26
C ASN A 151 -10.92 17.42 9.15
N ALA A 152 -11.19 17.14 10.41
CA ALA A 152 -10.18 16.58 11.31
C ALA A 152 -9.59 15.28 10.75
N PRO A 153 -8.29 14.99 10.98
CA PRO A 153 -7.67 13.76 10.50
C PRO A 153 -8.35 12.51 11.11
N MET A 154 -8.38 11.43 10.34
CA MET A 154 -8.81 10.13 10.83
C MET A 154 -7.74 9.59 11.79
N PRO A 155 -8.09 9.11 12.98
CA PRO A 155 -7.15 8.36 13.81
C PRO A 155 -6.62 7.13 13.05
N PRO A 156 -5.37 6.67 13.35
CA PRO A 156 -4.85 5.44 12.76
C PRO A 156 -5.83 4.27 12.92
N VAL A 157 -6.07 3.54 11.83
CA VAL A 157 -7.00 2.40 11.86
C VAL A 157 -6.50 1.30 12.78
N LYS A 158 -7.41 0.64 13.48
CA LYS A 158 -7.08 -0.61 14.16
C LYS A 158 -6.82 -1.67 13.09
N PHE A 159 -5.55 -1.86 12.71
CA PHE A 159 -5.15 -2.65 11.56
C PHE A 159 -5.72 -4.08 11.61
N SER A 160 -5.75 -4.70 12.80
CA SER A 160 -6.34 -6.03 12.99
C SER A 160 -7.85 -6.12 12.75
N SER A 161 -8.56 -5.00 12.60
CA SER A 161 -9.99 -5.00 12.29
C SER A 161 -10.31 -4.87 10.80
N LEU A 162 -9.30 -4.61 9.96
CA LEU A 162 -9.49 -4.58 8.51
C LEU A 162 -9.71 -6.01 7.97
N PRO A 163 -10.60 -6.19 6.98
CA PRO A 163 -10.76 -7.49 6.33
C PRO A 163 -9.52 -7.87 5.53
N PHE A 164 -9.30 -9.16 5.33
CA PHE A 164 -8.29 -9.65 4.38
C PHE A 164 -8.80 -9.39 2.96
N PRO A 165 -8.15 -8.49 2.18
CA PRO A 165 -8.73 -8.01 0.93
C PRO A 165 -8.81 -9.08 -0.16
N TYR A 166 -7.99 -10.11 -0.10
CA TYR A 166 -7.94 -11.19 -1.09
C TYR A 166 -9.08 -12.22 -0.94
N GLU A 167 -9.88 -12.15 0.13
CA GLU A 167 -11.14 -12.89 0.24
C GLU A 167 -12.20 -12.37 -0.72
N VAL A 168 -12.23 -11.07 -0.98
CA VAL A 168 -13.22 -10.42 -1.86
C VAL A 168 -12.67 -10.10 -3.26
N LEU A 169 -11.36 -9.89 -3.38
CA LEU A 169 -10.65 -9.64 -4.64
C LEU A 169 -9.48 -10.62 -4.76
N PRO A 170 -9.69 -11.80 -5.35
CA PRO A 170 -8.63 -12.80 -5.49
C PRO A 170 -7.34 -12.26 -6.12
N ALA A 171 -6.22 -12.87 -5.76
CA ALA A 171 -4.93 -12.59 -6.35
C ALA A 171 -4.94 -12.90 -7.85
N GLU A 172 -4.38 -12.00 -8.67
CA GLU A 172 -4.25 -12.17 -10.10
C GLU A 172 -2.96 -12.96 -10.42
N GLU A 173 -3.05 -13.96 -11.32
CA GLU A 173 -1.95 -14.90 -11.60
C GLU A 173 -0.69 -14.23 -12.17
N ASP A 174 -0.86 -13.15 -12.95
CA ASP A 174 0.24 -12.46 -13.64
C ASP A 174 0.74 -11.21 -12.91
N LYS A 175 0.30 -11.01 -11.67
CA LYS A 175 0.66 -9.86 -10.85
C LYS A 175 1.52 -10.25 -9.65
N ILE A 176 2.37 -9.33 -9.22
CA ILE A 176 2.96 -9.39 -7.89
C ILE A 176 1.86 -9.12 -6.88
N VAL A 177 1.69 -10.06 -5.97
CA VAL A 177 0.76 -9.90 -4.86
C VAL A 177 1.44 -9.14 -3.74
N TYR A 178 0.88 -8.00 -3.36
CA TYR A 178 1.35 -7.22 -2.22
C TYR A 178 0.60 -7.62 -0.96
N TYR A 179 1.33 -7.84 0.11
CA TYR A 179 0.79 -8.20 1.41
C TYR A 179 1.35 -7.30 2.51
N GLU A 180 0.56 -7.00 3.50
CA GLU A 180 0.89 -6.15 4.61
C GLU A 180 0.58 -6.87 5.92
N SER A 181 1.61 -7.18 6.72
CA SER A 181 1.44 -7.81 8.03
C SER A 181 1.62 -6.83 9.18
N SER A 182 2.20 -5.64 8.89
CA SER A 182 2.33 -4.55 9.85
C SER A 182 2.37 -3.19 9.16
N ARG A 183 1.90 -2.15 9.84
CA ARG A 183 1.95 -0.72 9.45
C ARG A 183 2.81 0.07 10.41
N GLY A 184 3.50 1.10 9.88
CA GLY A 184 4.43 1.93 10.63
C GLY A 184 5.85 1.40 10.56
N CYS A 185 6.80 2.19 11.08
CA CYS A 185 8.22 1.85 11.13
C CYS A 185 8.82 2.35 12.44
N PRO A 186 9.63 1.56 13.18
CA PRO A 186 10.21 2.01 14.44
C PRO A 186 11.35 3.01 14.25
N TYR A 187 11.80 3.22 13.01
CA TYR A 187 12.88 4.11 12.67
C TYR A 187 12.40 5.52 12.30
N ASN A 188 13.33 6.50 12.34
CA ASN A 188 13.05 7.90 12.14
C ASN A 188 13.96 8.51 11.07
N CYS A 189 14.16 7.81 9.96
CA CYS A 189 14.99 8.29 8.85
C CYS A 189 14.37 9.53 8.21
N SER A 190 15.15 10.63 8.10
CA SER A 190 14.65 11.95 7.69
C SER A 190 14.17 12.02 6.23
N TYR A 191 14.59 11.10 5.38
CA TYR A 191 14.21 11.02 3.97
C TYR A 191 13.01 10.09 3.71
N CYS A 192 12.53 9.38 4.74
CA CYS A 192 11.55 8.31 4.55
C CYS A 192 10.16 8.73 5.06
N ILE A 193 9.16 8.65 4.19
CA ILE A 193 7.77 8.93 4.54
C ILE A 193 7.26 8.03 5.68
N SER A 194 7.79 6.80 5.80
CA SER A 194 7.40 5.87 6.87
C SER A 194 7.83 6.31 8.27
N SER A 195 8.70 7.31 8.39
CA SER A 195 9.10 7.90 9.67
C SER A 195 8.01 8.75 10.34
N ILE A 196 6.92 9.02 9.62
CA ILE A 196 5.78 9.79 10.12
C ILE A 196 4.97 8.95 11.13
N ASP A 197 4.74 7.66 10.82
CA ASP A 197 4.08 6.71 11.74
C ASP A 197 5.14 5.82 12.42
N LYS A 198 5.53 6.23 13.63
CA LYS A 198 6.56 5.54 14.43
C LYS A 198 6.03 4.34 15.20
N THR A 199 4.73 4.18 15.26
CA THR A 199 4.08 3.09 15.99
C THR A 199 3.83 1.92 15.06
N VAL A 200 4.55 0.82 15.27
CA VAL A 200 4.28 -0.40 14.50
C VAL A 200 3.01 -1.07 15.02
N ARG A 201 2.03 -1.21 14.15
CA ARG A 201 0.75 -1.89 14.39
C ARG A 201 0.74 -3.17 13.57
N ALA A 202 0.95 -4.32 14.21
CA ALA A 202 1.04 -5.61 13.55
C ALA A 202 -0.24 -6.43 13.68
N LEU A 203 -0.52 -7.26 12.69
CA LEU A 203 -1.50 -8.33 12.79
C LEU A 203 -1.01 -9.41 13.77
N PRO A 204 -1.89 -10.09 14.51
CA PRO A 204 -1.52 -11.29 15.27
C PRO A 204 -0.85 -12.33 14.36
N THR A 205 0.19 -13.01 14.84
CA THR A 205 0.99 -13.94 14.02
C THR A 205 0.14 -15.07 13.45
N GLU A 206 -0.82 -15.60 14.23
CA GLU A 206 -1.73 -16.65 13.76
C GLU A 206 -2.57 -16.17 12.57
N ARG A 207 -3.10 -14.95 12.62
CA ARG A 207 -3.82 -14.38 11.47
C ARG A 207 -2.91 -14.23 10.25
N VAL A 208 -1.66 -13.81 10.44
CA VAL A 208 -0.68 -13.74 9.33
C VAL A 208 -0.48 -15.10 8.69
N LYS A 209 -0.33 -16.17 9.50
CA LYS A 209 -0.20 -17.55 9.00
C LYS A 209 -1.44 -17.99 8.20
N ASP A 210 -2.65 -17.68 8.69
CA ASP A 210 -3.88 -18.00 7.99
C ASP A 210 -3.96 -17.29 6.63
N GLU A 211 -3.65 -16.00 6.58
CA GLU A 211 -3.64 -15.20 5.35
C GLU A 211 -2.53 -15.67 4.38
N LEU A 212 -1.35 -16.05 4.85
CA LEU A 212 -0.28 -16.63 4.05
C LEU A 212 -0.65 -18.02 3.51
N SER A 213 -1.36 -18.82 4.29
CA SER A 213 -1.91 -20.10 3.85
C SER A 213 -2.78 -19.95 2.59
N TYR A 214 -3.59 -18.88 2.50
CA TYR A 214 -4.37 -18.57 1.30
C TYR A 214 -3.47 -18.46 0.06
N PHE A 215 -2.37 -17.68 0.12
CA PHE A 215 -1.48 -17.51 -1.02
C PHE A 215 -0.74 -18.80 -1.39
N ILE A 216 -0.34 -19.58 -0.40
CA ILE A 216 0.32 -20.88 -0.59
C ILE A 216 -0.63 -21.86 -1.29
N HIS A 217 -1.88 -21.98 -0.84
CA HIS A 217 -2.87 -22.86 -1.46
C HIS A 217 -3.25 -22.41 -2.88
N LYS A 218 -3.32 -21.10 -3.13
CA LYS A 218 -3.55 -20.52 -4.46
C LYS A 218 -2.33 -20.60 -5.36
N ARG A 219 -1.18 -21.08 -4.87
CA ARG A 219 0.09 -21.18 -5.61
C ARG A 219 0.50 -19.86 -6.25
N VAL A 220 0.29 -18.76 -5.53
CA VAL A 220 0.70 -17.41 -5.98
C VAL A 220 2.21 -17.41 -6.22
N LYS A 221 2.65 -16.94 -7.38
CA LYS A 221 4.07 -16.98 -7.76
C LYS A 221 4.95 -16.15 -6.84
N GLN A 222 4.49 -14.93 -6.52
CA GLN A 222 5.25 -14.01 -5.66
C GLN A 222 4.33 -13.22 -4.73
N VAL A 223 4.66 -13.23 -3.44
CA VAL A 223 4.05 -12.38 -2.41
C VAL A 223 5.12 -11.41 -1.90
N LYS A 224 4.94 -10.12 -2.17
CA LYS A 224 5.82 -9.08 -1.65
C LYS A 224 5.20 -8.44 -0.41
N PHE A 225 5.88 -8.59 0.73
CA PHE A 225 5.54 -7.86 1.93
C PHE A 225 5.90 -6.39 1.76
N ILE A 226 4.98 -5.50 2.17
CA ILE A 226 5.22 -4.05 2.18
C ILE A 226 5.45 -3.52 3.59
N ASP A 227 5.66 -4.40 4.55
CA ASP A 227 6.12 -4.09 5.90
C ASP A 227 7.45 -3.33 5.82
N ARG A 228 7.53 -2.13 6.39
CA ARG A 228 8.69 -1.22 6.23
C ARG A 228 9.98 -1.71 6.89
N THR A 229 9.87 -2.66 7.81
CA THR A 229 10.97 -3.37 8.45
C THR A 229 10.40 -4.66 9.00
N PHE A 230 10.37 -5.71 8.20
CA PHE A 230 9.70 -6.96 8.57
C PHE A 230 10.29 -7.60 9.84
N ASN A 231 11.62 -7.48 10.02
CA ASN A 231 12.33 -8.06 11.16
C ASN A 231 12.48 -7.12 12.38
N TRP A 232 11.58 -6.11 12.52
CA TRP A 232 11.56 -5.21 13.68
C TRP A 232 11.30 -5.95 15.00
N ASP A 233 10.50 -7.02 14.96
CA ASP A 233 10.30 -7.98 16.04
C ASP A 233 10.91 -9.32 15.63
N ARG A 234 11.99 -9.68 16.29
CA ARG A 234 12.76 -10.88 15.98
C ARG A 234 11.94 -12.17 16.09
N ASN A 235 11.20 -12.32 17.19
CA ASN A 235 10.46 -13.57 17.46
C ASN A 235 9.35 -13.76 16.44
N ARG A 236 8.60 -12.71 16.17
CA ARG A 236 7.57 -12.67 15.14
C ARG A 236 8.14 -12.99 13.75
N CYS A 237 9.25 -12.36 13.39
CA CYS A 237 9.93 -12.61 12.11
C CYS A 237 10.28 -14.09 11.95
N ILE A 238 10.97 -14.67 12.91
CA ILE A 238 11.39 -16.08 12.86
C ILE A 238 10.18 -17.01 12.80
N GLU A 239 9.16 -16.78 13.60
CA GLU A 239 7.94 -17.59 13.62
C GLU A 239 7.22 -17.62 12.26
N ILE A 240 7.13 -16.47 11.57
CA ILE A 240 6.54 -16.39 10.24
C ILE A 240 7.43 -17.12 9.21
N LEU A 241 8.75 -16.91 9.23
CA LEU A 241 9.65 -17.56 8.28
C LEU A 241 9.67 -19.09 8.49
N GLU A 242 9.66 -19.59 9.74
CA GLU A 242 9.56 -21.03 10.06
C GLU A 242 8.27 -21.63 9.49
N TYR A 243 7.15 -20.90 9.63
CA TYR A 243 5.88 -21.32 9.04
C TYR A 243 5.96 -21.43 7.52
N LEU A 244 6.59 -20.46 6.85
CA LEU A 244 6.72 -20.46 5.39
C LEU A 244 7.62 -21.60 4.88
N VAL A 245 8.69 -21.93 5.63
CA VAL A 245 9.54 -23.11 5.32
C VAL A 245 8.74 -24.40 5.47
N LEU A 246 7.97 -24.52 6.55
CA LEU A 246 7.13 -25.70 6.81
C LEU A 246 6.05 -25.89 5.74
N MET A 247 5.45 -24.82 5.29
CA MET A 247 4.30 -24.83 4.36
C MET A 247 4.71 -24.62 2.89
N ASP A 248 6.00 -24.69 2.58
CA ASP A 248 6.49 -24.44 1.22
C ASP A 248 5.82 -25.37 0.19
N ASN A 249 5.22 -24.76 -0.83
CA ASN A 249 4.51 -25.44 -1.92
C ASN A 249 5.38 -25.66 -3.17
N GLY A 250 6.67 -25.33 -3.11
CA GLY A 250 7.63 -25.43 -4.21
C GLY A 250 7.46 -24.37 -5.32
N VAL A 251 6.58 -23.38 -5.15
CA VAL A 251 6.27 -22.37 -6.18
C VAL A 251 6.36 -20.94 -5.64
N THR A 252 5.70 -20.68 -4.51
CA THR A 252 5.55 -19.31 -4.00
C THR A 252 6.89 -18.77 -3.49
N ASN A 253 7.23 -17.57 -3.93
CA ASN A 253 8.33 -16.75 -3.42
C ASN A 253 7.78 -15.68 -2.48
N PHE A 254 8.48 -15.43 -1.38
CA PHE A 254 8.14 -14.38 -0.42
C PHE A 254 9.26 -13.35 -0.34
N HIS A 255 8.92 -12.09 -0.61
CA HIS A 255 9.85 -10.96 -0.62
C HIS A 255 9.63 -10.06 0.59
N PHE A 256 10.70 -9.77 1.35
CA PHE A 256 10.67 -9.00 2.59
C PHE A 256 11.66 -7.84 2.56
N GLU A 257 11.28 -6.71 3.16
CA GLU A 257 12.19 -5.60 3.47
C GLU A 257 12.77 -5.76 4.88
N LEU A 258 14.08 -5.92 5.00
CA LEU A 258 14.77 -6.20 6.27
C LEU A 258 15.69 -5.04 6.68
N CYS A 259 15.83 -4.85 7.99
CA CYS A 259 16.92 -4.08 8.57
C CYS A 259 18.14 -4.99 8.75
N GLY A 260 19.27 -4.68 8.09
CA GLY A 260 20.42 -5.57 7.98
C GLY A 260 21.15 -5.84 9.30
N ASP A 261 21.16 -4.89 10.22
CA ASP A 261 21.77 -5.03 11.54
C ASP A 261 20.91 -5.83 12.54
N LEU A 262 19.61 -6.02 12.24
CA LEU A 262 18.73 -6.91 13.02
C LEU A 262 18.74 -8.38 12.54
N ILE A 263 19.47 -8.69 11.49
CA ILE A 263 19.63 -10.06 10.99
C ILE A 263 20.59 -10.82 11.93
N ASP A 264 20.18 -11.98 12.41
CA ASP A 264 20.96 -12.83 13.29
C ASP A 264 21.24 -14.22 12.72
N ASP A 265 22.03 -15.02 13.45
CA ASP A 265 22.41 -16.34 12.99
C ASP A 265 21.22 -17.30 12.86
N ARG A 266 20.12 -17.14 13.63
CA ARG A 266 18.91 -17.96 13.49
C ARG A 266 18.17 -17.68 12.18
N LEU A 267 18.00 -16.40 11.82
CA LEU A 267 17.43 -16.02 10.54
C LEU A 267 18.29 -16.55 9.37
N ILE A 268 19.61 -16.42 9.50
CA ILE A 268 20.56 -16.93 8.49
C ILE A 268 20.44 -18.45 8.32
N GLN A 269 20.43 -19.21 9.43
CA GLN A 269 20.26 -20.67 9.38
C GLN A 269 18.92 -21.08 8.77
N LEU A 270 17.85 -20.36 9.10
CA LEU A 270 16.53 -20.61 8.54
C LEU A 270 16.49 -20.34 7.03
N ALA A 271 17.10 -19.25 6.60
CA ALA A 271 17.21 -18.93 5.17
C ALA A 271 18.06 -19.98 4.41
N ASP A 272 19.12 -20.53 5.04
CA ASP A 272 19.97 -21.59 4.47
C ASP A 272 19.24 -22.92 4.34
N SER A 273 18.35 -23.22 5.27
CA SER A 273 17.53 -24.44 5.26
C SER A 273 16.34 -24.40 4.32
N ALA A 274 16.00 -23.22 3.82
CA ALA A 274 14.86 -23.04 2.94
C ALA A 274 15.16 -23.53 1.51
N ARG A 275 14.09 -23.81 0.74
CA ARG A 275 14.21 -24.05 -0.70
C ARG A 275 14.82 -22.83 -1.36
N THR A 276 15.69 -23.05 -2.34
CA THR A 276 16.15 -21.98 -3.25
C THR A 276 14.95 -21.24 -3.84
N ASP A 277 15.01 -19.91 -3.84
CA ASP A 277 13.92 -19.00 -4.30
C ASP A 277 12.68 -18.94 -3.39
N LEU A 278 12.65 -19.58 -2.20
CA LEU A 278 11.55 -19.35 -1.25
C LEU A 278 11.56 -17.92 -0.73
N PHE A 279 12.75 -17.39 -0.40
CA PHE A 279 12.90 -16.06 0.18
C PHE A 279 13.68 -15.11 -0.72
N GLN A 280 13.24 -13.87 -0.72
CA GLN A 280 13.89 -12.72 -1.32
C GLN A 280 13.96 -11.60 -0.27
N PHE A 281 15.17 -11.11 0.02
CA PHE A 281 15.41 -10.08 1.02
C PHE A 281 15.91 -8.80 0.38
N GLU A 282 15.21 -7.69 0.63
CA GLU A 282 15.61 -6.34 0.26
C GLU A 282 16.17 -5.64 1.49
N ILE A 283 17.44 -5.20 1.43
CA ILE A 283 18.17 -4.66 2.58
C ILE A 283 18.77 -3.30 2.21
N GLY A 284 18.13 -2.23 2.71
CA GLY A 284 18.61 -0.87 2.46
C GLY A 284 19.81 -0.50 3.31
N ILE A 285 20.97 -0.24 2.71
CA ILE A 285 22.18 0.29 3.38
C ILE A 285 22.18 1.83 3.37
N GLN A 286 21.80 2.44 2.27
CA GLN A 286 21.75 3.88 1.96
C GLN A 286 23.15 4.50 1.84
N THR A 287 24.00 4.42 2.88
CA THR A 287 25.36 4.92 2.89
C THR A 287 26.19 4.18 3.94
N THR A 288 27.50 4.12 3.75
CA THR A 288 28.47 3.61 4.74
C THR A 288 29.14 4.72 5.52
N ASN A 289 28.88 6.00 5.18
CA ASN A 289 29.48 7.14 5.85
C ASN A 289 28.77 7.46 7.19
N PRO A 290 29.44 7.39 8.35
CA PRO A 290 28.83 7.61 9.66
C PRO A 290 28.28 9.02 9.86
N LEU A 291 28.87 10.04 9.22
CA LEU A 291 28.38 11.42 9.30
C LEU A 291 27.05 11.55 8.55
N THR A 292 26.98 10.96 7.36
CA THR A 292 25.74 10.95 6.57
C THR A 292 24.63 10.17 7.27
N LEU A 293 24.93 9.00 7.85
CA LEU A 293 23.96 8.23 8.64
C LEU A 293 23.37 9.06 9.80
N ARG A 294 24.21 9.78 10.50
CA ARG A 294 23.75 10.71 11.57
C ARG A 294 22.89 11.84 11.01
N ALA A 295 23.33 12.46 9.92
CA ALA A 295 22.59 13.57 9.29
C ALA A 295 21.20 13.17 8.80
N ILE A 296 21.03 11.95 8.28
CA ILE A 296 19.75 11.41 7.84
C ILE A 296 18.97 10.66 8.94
N ASN A 297 19.45 10.75 10.17
CA ASN A 297 18.84 10.13 11.36
C ASN A 297 18.63 8.61 11.22
N ARG A 298 19.49 7.93 10.46
CA ARG A 298 19.46 6.48 10.29
C ARG A 298 20.37 5.81 11.32
N ARG A 299 19.75 5.13 12.28
CA ARG A 299 20.46 4.33 13.30
C ARG A 299 20.72 2.95 12.75
N SER A 300 21.88 2.72 12.18
CA SER A 300 22.28 1.41 11.64
C SER A 300 23.74 1.13 11.98
N GLU A 301 24.00 -0.07 12.49
CA GLU A 301 25.33 -0.60 12.73
C GLU A 301 25.91 -1.19 11.44
N ILE A 302 26.54 -0.31 10.63
CA ILE A 302 26.94 -0.63 9.25
C ILE A 302 27.85 -1.86 9.16
N GLU A 303 28.81 -2.02 10.05
CA GLU A 303 29.72 -3.18 10.03
C GLU A 303 28.96 -4.49 10.24
N THR A 304 28.03 -4.49 11.20
CA THR A 304 27.13 -5.63 11.46
C THR A 304 26.22 -5.89 10.26
N CYS A 305 25.64 -4.84 9.69
CA CYS A 305 24.80 -4.94 8.50
C CYS A 305 25.55 -5.58 7.33
N LEU A 306 26.74 -5.06 6.98
CA LEU A 306 27.57 -5.60 5.89
C LEU A 306 28.02 -7.03 6.13
N LYS A 307 28.37 -7.38 7.40
CA LYS A 307 28.71 -8.75 7.80
C LYS A 307 27.51 -9.70 7.55
N ASN A 308 26.32 -9.30 7.97
CA ASN A 308 25.12 -10.11 7.83
C ASN A 308 24.72 -10.29 6.36
N ILE A 309 24.77 -9.22 5.56
CA ILE A 309 24.53 -9.30 4.11
C ILE A 309 25.51 -10.27 3.44
N ARG A 310 26.81 -10.17 3.75
CA ARG A 310 27.81 -11.10 3.20
C ARG A 310 27.54 -12.56 3.59
N LYS A 311 27.07 -12.81 4.82
CA LYS A 311 26.67 -14.16 5.23
C LYS A 311 25.49 -14.65 4.39
N LEU A 312 24.38 -13.89 4.31
CA LEU A 312 23.21 -14.25 3.53
C LEU A 312 23.51 -14.46 2.04
N SER A 313 24.28 -13.55 1.42
CA SER A 313 24.61 -13.64 -0.01
C SER A 313 25.47 -14.85 -0.37
N ARG A 314 26.18 -15.46 0.60
CA ARG A 314 26.99 -16.68 0.39
C ARG A 314 26.17 -17.97 0.44
N LEU A 315 24.97 -17.94 0.99
CA LEU A 315 24.14 -19.14 1.14
C LEU A 315 23.60 -19.64 -0.21
N GLY A 316 23.33 -18.73 -1.13
CA GLY A 316 22.75 -19.07 -2.44
C GLY A 316 21.28 -19.54 -2.40
N ALA A 317 20.71 -19.73 -1.22
CA ALA A 317 19.33 -20.18 -1.04
C ALA A 317 18.31 -19.03 -1.09
N ALA A 318 18.71 -17.81 -0.71
CA ALA A 318 17.88 -16.62 -0.73
C ALA A 318 18.46 -15.54 -1.66
N HIS A 319 17.59 -14.85 -2.39
CA HIS A 319 17.98 -13.66 -3.14
C HIS A 319 18.14 -12.47 -2.18
N VAL A 320 19.24 -11.72 -2.34
CA VAL A 320 19.54 -10.52 -1.53
C VAL A 320 19.72 -9.34 -2.48
N HIS A 321 18.96 -8.26 -2.26
CA HIS A 321 18.98 -7.01 -3.03
C HIS A 321 19.38 -5.82 -2.19
#